data_4ea1a8bf2e1781e498a479b99bb9f7bf
#
_entry.id   4ea1a8bf2e1781e498a479b99bb9f7bf
#
_cell.length_a   1.000
_cell.length_b   1.000
_cell.length_c   1.000
_cell.angle_alpha   90.00
_cell.angle_beta   90.00
_cell.angle_gamma   90.00
#
_symmetry.space_group_name_H-M   'P 1'
#
loop_
_entity.id
_entity.type
_entity.pdbx_description
1 polymer ?
#
loop_
_entity_poly.entity_id
_entity_poly.type
_entity_poly.pdbx_seq_one_letter_code
_entity_poly.pdbx_strand_id
1 'polypeptide(L)'
;MLLKENEVTDVLVPLAQGCEELEAITIIDLLVRAGIKVTTAGLDESPVIASRGTTIIPDTQIQNVQNVQFDMVVLPGGLPGSDHLRDNAIVQDILKKHANADKYVAAICAAPKALAQAGILENKVATSYPGVLDSLTLKNTQVKNTAIEVDGKTITSRSVGTAMDFSLKLIELLKGVEKRNEIEKSLAR
;
A
#
# COMPACT_ATOMS: atom_id res chain seq x y z
N MET A 1 16.69 -22.82 22.85
CA MET A 1 16.32 -22.06 21.65
C MET A 1 14.81 -21.83 21.75
N LEU A 2 14.39 -20.72 22.32
CA LEU A 2 12.98 -20.38 22.48
C LEU A 2 12.40 -20.18 21.07
N LEU A 3 11.39 -20.96 20.73
CA LEU A 3 10.57 -20.74 19.53
C LEU A 3 9.98 -19.31 19.68
N LYS A 4 10.39 -18.37 18.82
CA LYS A 4 9.67 -17.10 18.69
C LYS A 4 8.23 -17.46 18.40
N GLU A 5 7.32 -17.06 19.29
CA GLU A 5 5.89 -17.06 18.98
C GLU A 5 5.73 -16.40 17.61
N ASN A 6 4.93 -17.02 16.73
CA ASN A 6 4.65 -16.49 15.41
C ASN A 6 3.99 -15.13 15.58
N GLU A 7 4.78 -14.05 15.59
CA GLU A 7 4.24 -12.70 15.51
C GLU A 7 3.39 -12.61 14.25
N VAL A 8 2.11 -12.35 14.44
CA VAL A 8 1.17 -12.20 13.34
C VAL A 8 1.55 -10.94 12.58
N THR A 9 1.96 -11.09 11.33
CA THR A 9 2.28 -9.96 10.46
C THR A 9 1.01 -9.19 10.13
N ASP A 10 0.99 -7.91 10.44
CA ASP A 10 -0.18 -7.03 10.29
C ASP A 10 0.05 -5.96 9.21
N VAL A 11 -0.94 -5.78 8.33
CA VAL A 11 -0.92 -4.78 7.24
C VAL A 11 -2.17 -3.92 7.29
N LEU A 12 -2.00 -2.60 7.18
CA LEU A 12 -3.08 -1.64 7.01
C LEU A 12 -3.27 -1.30 5.54
N VAL A 13 -4.50 -1.36 5.06
CA VAL A 13 -4.91 -0.88 3.73
C VAL A 13 -5.98 0.20 3.91
N PRO A 14 -5.60 1.50 3.92
CA PRO A 14 -6.57 2.59 3.91
C PRO A 14 -7.34 2.61 2.60
N LEU A 15 -8.66 2.75 2.68
CA LEU A 15 -9.57 2.81 1.54
C LEU A 15 -10.29 4.16 1.51
N ALA A 16 -10.32 4.79 0.35
CA ALA A 16 -11.00 6.06 0.13
C ALA A 16 -12.00 5.97 -1.02
N GLN A 17 -13.01 6.83 -1.01
CA GLN A 17 -13.98 6.95 -2.11
C GLN A 17 -13.25 7.16 -3.45
N GLY A 18 -13.56 6.33 -4.45
CA GLY A 18 -12.89 6.34 -5.74
C GLY A 18 -11.53 5.64 -5.77
N CYS A 19 -11.19 4.77 -4.80
CA CYS A 19 -10.02 3.90 -4.92
C CYS A 19 -10.18 2.94 -6.11
N GLU A 20 -9.05 2.45 -6.64
CA GLU A 20 -9.08 1.44 -7.71
C GLU A 20 -9.33 0.06 -7.10
N GLU A 21 -10.50 -0.51 -7.37
CA GLU A 21 -10.93 -1.77 -6.78
C GLU A 21 -10.05 -2.96 -7.18
N LEU A 22 -9.56 -3.00 -8.43
CA LEU A 22 -8.67 -4.07 -8.86
C LEU A 22 -7.40 -4.09 -8.03
N GLU A 23 -6.83 -2.92 -7.77
CA GLU A 23 -5.62 -2.79 -6.95
C GLU A 23 -5.90 -3.14 -5.49
N ALA A 24 -6.94 -2.54 -4.90
CA ALA A 24 -7.30 -2.74 -3.50
C ALA A 24 -7.59 -4.21 -3.20
N ILE A 25 -8.46 -4.85 -3.98
CA ILE A 25 -8.86 -6.25 -3.75
C ILE A 25 -7.70 -7.22 -4.04
N THR A 26 -6.90 -6.97 -5.08
CA THR A 26 -5.72 -7.82 -5.37
C THR A 26 -4.72 -7.78 -4.21
N ILE A 27 -4.43 -6.60 -3.67
CA ILE A 27 -3.54 -6.45 -2.51
C ILE A 27 -4.11 -7.21 -1.31
N ILE A 28 -5.36 -6.97 -0.96
CA ILE A 28 -6.02 -7.58 0.20
C ILE A 28 -6.05 -9.11 0.06
N ASP A 29 -6.54 -9.64 -1.07
CA ASP A 29 -6.69 -11.08 -1.30
C ASP A 29 -5.34 -11.81 -1.22
N LEU A 30 -4.31 -11.30 -1.91
CA LEU A 30 -3.01 -11.97 -1.94
C LEU A 30 -2.32 -11.95 -0.57
N LEU A 31 -2.38 -10.85 0.17
CA LEU A 31 -1.81 -10.77 1.51
C LEU A 31 -2.52 -11.73 2.47
N VAL A 32 -3.85 -11.81 2.42
CA VAL A 32 -4.64 -12.76 3.23
C VAL A 32 -4.30 -14.21 2.88
N ARG A 33 -4.16 -14.55 1.58
CA ARG A 33 -3.70 -15.89 1.14
C ARG A 33 -2.34 -16.27 1.72
N ALA A 34 -1.46 -15.29 1.91
CA ALA A 34 -0.14 -15.50 2.51
C ALA A 34 -0.16 -15.64 4.04
N GLY A 35 -1.33 -15.65 4.68
CA GLY A 35 -1.48 -15.70 6.14
C GLY A 35 -1.07 -14.38 6.82
N ILE A 36 -1.17 -13.26 6.11
CA ILE A 36 -0.96 -11.92 6.65
C ILE A 36 -2.32 -11.39 7.09
N LYS A 37 -2.38 -10.84 8.30
CA LYS A 37 -3.58 -10.16 8.78
C LYS A 37 -3.67 -8.80 8.09
N VAL A 38 -4.76 -8.56 7.38
CA VAL A 38 -5.04 -7.29 6.72
C VAL A 38 -6.17 -6.60 7.46
N THR A 39 -5.96 -5.32 7.78
CA THR A 39 -7.00 -4.43 8.29
C THR A 39 -7.29 -3.39 7.23
N THR A 40 -8.52 -3.36 6.73
CA THR A 40 -8.99 -2.30 5.83
C THR A 40 -9.62 -1.17 6.64
N ALA A 41 -9.28 0.08 6.33
CA ALA A 41 -9.80 1.23 7.06
C ALA A 41 -10.33 2.32 6.12
N GLY A 42 -11.64 2.60 6.22
CA GLY A 42 -12.28 3.70 5.50
C GLY A 42 -11.90 5.06 6.10
N LEU A 43 -11.93 6.12 5.29
CA LEU A 43 -11.68 7.48 5.79
C LEU A 43 -12.84 8.03 6.62
N ASP A 44 -14.03 7.45 6.46
CA ASP A 44 -15.24 7.73 7.22
C ASP A 44 -16.01 6.41 7.48
N GLU A 45 -17.24 6.51 7.99
CA GLU A 45 -18.10 5.36 8.31
C GLU A 45 -18.85 4.79 7.10
N SER A 46 -18.78 5.45 5.95
CA SER A 46 -19.53 5.04 4.76
C SER A 46 -18.86 3.87 4.04
N PRO A 47 -19.63 2.98 3.41
CA PRO A 47 -19.06 2.06 2.44
C PRO A 47 -18.29 2.81 1.35
N VAL A 48 -17.15 2.29 0.95
CA VAL A 48 -16.30 2.88 -0.09
C VAL A 48 -16.84 2.49 -1.47
N ILE A 49 -17.24 3.47 -2.27
CA ILE A 49 -17.54 3.28 -3.68
C ILE A 49 -16.25 3.45 -4.47
N ALA A 50 -15.77 2.36 -5.03
CA ALA A 50 -14.53 2.34 -5.81
C ALA A 50 -14.70 3.00 -7.20
N SER A 51 -13.61 3.19 -7.92
CA SER A 51 -13.57 4.00 -9.15
C SER A 51 -14.39 3.43 -10.31
N ARG A 52 -14.71 2.14 -10.30
CA ARG A 52 -15.57 1.47 -11.28
C ARG A 52 -16.93 1.04 -10.72
N GLY A 53 -17.25 1.47 -9.50
CA GLY A 53 -18.57 1.31 -8.89
C GLY A 53 -18.70 0.12 -7.93
N THR A 54 -17.65 -0.65 -7.70
CA THR A 54 -17.66 -1.71 -6.68
C THR A 54 -17.79 -1.09 -5.30
N THR A 55 -18.71 -1.61 -4.49
CA THR A 55 -18.85 -1.19 -3.10
C THR A 55 -18.01 -2.09 -2.19
N ILE A 56 -17.14 -1.48 -1.40
CA ILE A 56 -16.28 -2.15 -0.41
C ILE A 56 -16.68 -1.66 0.98
N ILE A 57 -16.88 -2.58 1.92
CA ILE A 57 -17.13 -2.26 3.32
C ILE A 57 -15.80 -2.47 4.07
N PRO A 58 -15.13 -1.39 4.54
CA PRO A 58 -13.92 -1.52 5.34
C PRO A 58 -14.19 -2.16 6.70
N ASP A 59 -13.17 -2.83 7.27
CA ASP A 59 -13.27 -3.44 8.61
C ASP A 59 -13.47 -2.40 9.71
N THR A 60 -12.91 -1.19 9.52
CA THR A 60 -12.93 -0.11 10.52
C THR A 60 -12.76 1.27 9.86
N GLN A 61 -12.78 2.31 10.69
CA GLN A 61 -12.46 3.68 10.28
C GLN A 61 -11.01 4.02 10.58
N ILE A 62 -10.39 4.88 9.77
CA ILE A 62 -8.97 5.24 9.87
C ILE A 62 -8.59 5.84 11.23
N GLN A 63 -9.49 6.60 11.87
CA GLN A 63 -9.25 7.17 13.19
C GLN A 63 -9.11 6.12 14.29
N ASN A 64 -9.74 4.95 14.14
CA ASN A 64 -9.66 3.88 15.14
C ASN A 64 -8.29 3.17 15.13
N VAL A 65 -7.53 3.31 14.06
CA VAL A 65 -6.23 2.66 13.86
C VAL A 65 -5.06 3.64 13.79
N GLN A 66 -5.28 4.94 13.99
CA GLN A 66 -4.27 5.98 13.85
C GLN A 66 -3.04 5.82 14.77
N ASN A 67 -3.19 5.09 15.88
CA ASN A 67 -2.13 4.83 16.84
C ASN A 67 -1.68 3.36 16.86
N VAL A 68 -2.19 2.54 15.93
CA VAL A 68 -1.77 1.15 15.77
C VAL A 68 -0.52 1.12 14.90
N GLN A 69 0.50 0.38 15.34
CA GLN A 69 1.70 0.17 14.56
C GLN A 69 1.59 -1.15 13.78
N PHE A 70 1.40 -1.04 12.48
CA PHE A 70 1.41 -2.17 11.55
C PHE A 70 2.82 -2.46 11.05
N ASP A 71 3.05 -3.65 10.50
CA ASP A 71 4.30 -3.98 9.83
C ASP A 71 4.44 -3.30 8.48
N MET A 72 3.29 -3.01 7.84
CA MET A 72 3.23 -2.31 6.57
C MET A 72 1.93 -1.51 6.43
N VAL A 73 2.01 -0.36 5.76
CA VAL A 73 0.85 0.39 5.26
C VAL A 73 0.89 0.37 3.75
N VAL A 74 -0.21 -0.03 3.10
CA VAL A 74 -0.30 -0.14 1.63
C VAL A 74 -1.44 0.73 1.12
N LEU A 75 -1.12 1.67 0.24
CA LEU A 75 -2.09 2.58 -0.38
C LEU A 75 -2.46 2.11 -1.79
N PRO A 76 -3.71 1.69 -2.05
CA PRO A 76 -4.22 1.51 -3.40
C PRO A 76 -4.37 2.85 -4.11
N GLY A 77 -4.33 2.82 -5.44
CA GLY A 77 -4.52 4.00 -6.27
C GLY A 77 -5.99 4.32 -6.56
N GLY A 78 -6.22 4.78 -7.77
CA GLY A 78 -7.54 5.27 -8.21
C GLY A 78 -7.70 6.77 -7.97
N LEU A 79 -8.56 7.38 -8.76
CA LEU A 79 -8.96 8.78 -8.63
C LEU A 79 -10.47 8.86 -8.41
N PRO A 80 -10.94 9.70 -7.46
CA PRO A 80 -10.19 10.60 -6.61
C PRO A 80 -9.59 9.95 -5.34
N GLY A 81 -9.66 8.62 -5.16
CA GLY A 81 -9.27 7.92 -3.94
C GLY A 81 -7.86 8.26 -3.45
N SER A 82 -6.87 8.28 -4.35
CA SER A 82 -5.49 8.63 -3.99
C SER A 82 -5.30 10.11 -3.64
N ASP A 83 -6.17 11.03 -4.12
CA ASP A 83 -6.20 12.41 -3.66
C ASP A 83 -6.72 12.50 -2.23
N HIS A 84 -7.80 11.78 -1.94
CA HIS A 84 -8.35 11.71 -0.59
C HIS A 84 -7.33 11.13 0.42
N LEU A 85 -6.58 10.07 0.03
CA LEU A 85 -5.52 9.51 0.88
C LEU A 85 -4.36 10.49 1.09
N ARG A 86 -3.96 11.24 0.04
CA ARG A 86 -2.93 12.28 0.12
C ARG A 86 -3.33 13.39 1.09
N ASP A 87 -4.58 13.83 1.03
CA ASP A 87 -5.05 15.03 1.71
C ASP A 87 -5.57 14.74 3.14
N ASN A 88 -5.77 13.45 3.50
CA ASN A 88 -6.22 13.06 4.82
C ASN A 88 -5.10 13.15 5.86
N ALA A 89 -5.26 14.00 6.86
CA ALA A 89 -4.25 14.27 7.88
C ALA A 89 -3.89 13.01 8.71
N ILE A 90 -4.86 12.13 8.99
CA ILE A 90 -4.61 10.90 9.75
C ILE A 90 -3.78 9.91 8.93
N VAL A 91 -4.09 9.74 7.64
CA VAL A 91 -3.28 8.90 6.74
C VAL A 91 -1.86 9.44 6.65
N GLN A 92 -1.68 10.76 6.50
CA GLN A 92 -0.36 11.39 6.46
C GLN A 92 0.44 11.17 7.76
N ASP A 93 -0.21 11.26 8.92
CA ASP A 93 0.41 10.98 10.22
C ASP A 93 0.82 9.51 10.35
N ILE A 94 -0.06 8.56 9.98
CA ILE A 94 0.23 7.13 9.95
C ILE A 94 1.46 6.83 9.07
N LEU A 95 1.50 7.36 7.84
CA LEU A 95 2.62 7.15 6.91
C LEU A 95 3.94 7.65 7.51
N LYS A 96 3.96 8.85 8.07
CA LYS A 96 5.16 9.43 8.71
C LYS A 96 5.60 8.62 9.92
N LYS A 97 4.66 8.19 10.78
CA LYS A 97 4.97 7.35 11.95
C LYS A 97 5.60 6.02 11.53
N HIS A 98 5.04 5.35 10.49
CA HIS A 98 5.57 4.08 9.98
C HIS A 98 6.97 4.25 9.37
N ALA A 99 7.16 5.25 8.53
CA ALA A 99 8.48 5.54 7.95
C ALA A 99 9.54 5.84 9.02
N ASN A 100 9.20 6.64 10.03
CA ASN A 100 10.10 6.97 11.14
C ASN A 100 10.41 5.77 12.07
N ALA A 101 9.49 4.78 12.13
CA ALA A 101 9.68 3.56 12.90
C ALA A 101 10.36 2.42 12.09
N ASP A 102 10.92 2.73 10.92
CA ASP A 102 11.53 1.77 9.98
C ASP A 102 10.56 0.63 9.58
N LYS A 103 9.27 0.92 9.50
CA LYS A 103 8.23 0.03 9.00
C LYS A 103 8.01 0.26 7.50
N TYR A 104 7.44 -0.74 6.84
CA TYR A 104 7.17 -0.66 5.41
C TYR A 104 6.04 0.32 5.09
N VAL A 105 6.24 1.12 4.04
CA VAL A 105 5.22 1.95 3.42
C VAL A 105 5.18 1.66 1.92
N ALA A 106 4.01 1.37 1.40
CA ALA A 106 3.83 0.93 0.02
C ALA A 106 2.68 1.68 -0.66
N ALA A 107 2.81 1.96 -1.95
CA ALA A 107 1.77 2.63 -2.72
C ALA A 107 1.82 2.24 -4.20
N ILE A 108 0.65 2.14 -4.84
CA ILE A 108 0.53 1.77 -6.25
C ILE A 108 -0.20 2.84 -7.06
N CYS A 109 0.10 2.91 -8.37
CA CYS A 109 -0.61 3.71 -9.36
C CYS A 109 -0.54 5.22 -9.07
N ALA A 110 -1.64 5.85 -8.71
CA ALA A 110 -1.67 7.26 -8.35
C ALA A 110 -1.35 7.53 -6.86
N ALA A 111 -1.33 6.50 -6.00
CA ALA A 111 -1.12 6.67 -4.57
C ALA A 111 0.30 7.07 -4.14
N PRO A 112 1.39 6.83 -4.89
CA PRO A 112 2.72 7.33 -4.52
C PRO A 112 2.79 8.84 -4.27
N LYS A 113 1.86 9.64 -4.81
CA LYS A 113 1.75 11.07 -4.45
C LYS A 113 1.44 11.32 -2.97
N ALA A 114 0.78 10.37 -2.28
CA ALA A 114 0.57 10.47 -0.84
C ALA A 114 1.86 10.25 -0.05
N LEU A 115 2.74 9.36 -0.52
CA LEU A 115 4.09 9.19 0.04
C LEU A 115 4.96 10.44 -0.22
N ALA A 116 4.82 11.05 -1.41
CA ALA A 116 5.50 12.30 -1.74
C ALA A 116 5.06 13.44 -0.79
N GLN A 117 3.76 13.58 -0.55
CA GLN A 117 3.19 14.57 0.39
C GLN A 117 3.71 14.36 1.83
N ALA A 118 3.92 13.11 2.24
CA ALA A 118 4.49 12.78 3.54
C ALA A 118 6.01 13.02 3.63
N GLY A 119 6.69 13.39 2.53
CA GLY A 119 8.14 13.55 2.47
C GLY A 119 8.93 12.23 2.37
N ILE A 120 8.23 11.09 2.25
CA ILE A 120 8.83 9.76 2.29
C ILE A 120 9.64 9.43 1.03
N LEU A 121 9.34 10.08 -0.09
CA LEU A 121 10.04 9.84 -1.35
C LEU A 121 11.32 10.68 -1.52
N GLU A 122 11.65 11.58 -0.58
CA GLU A 122 12.90 12.36 -0.65
C GLU A 122 14.12 11.44 -0.66
N ASN A 123 15.05 11.69 -1.60
CA ASN A 123 16.26 10.90 -1.83
C ASN A 123 16.00 9.40 -2.13
N LYS A 124 14.86 9.09 -2.74
CA LYS A 124 14.42 7.73 -3.05
C LYS A 124 14.30 7.49 -4.57
N VAL A 125 14.35 6.21 -4.92
CA VAL A 125 13.91 5.74 -6.23
C VAL A 125 12.45 5.30 -6.12
N ALA A 126 11.60 5.77 -7.03
CA ALA A 126 10.16 5.47 -7.00
C ALA A 126 9.58 5.33 -8.40
N THR A 127 8.44 4.66 -8.48
CA THR A 127 7.58 4.60 -9.68
C THR A 127 6.14 4.94 -9.32
N SER A 128 5.36 5.31 -10.33
CA SER A 128 3.92 5.59 -10.19
C SER A 128 3.22 5.40 -11.53
N TYR A 129 1.92 5.60 -11.54
CA TYR A 129 1.21 5.79 -12.81
C TYR A 129 1.86 6.95 -13.59
N PRO A 130 2.06 6.79 -14.92
CA PRO A 130 2.72 7.81 -15.75
C PRO A 130 2.13 9.21 -15.54
N GLY A 131 3.01 10.19 -15.32
CA GLY A 131 2.64 11.58 -15.11
C GLY A 131 2.30 11.95 -13.66
N VAL A 132 2.08 11.00 -12.75
CA VAL A 132 1.70 11.32 -11.36
C VAL A 132 2.85 11.94 -10.58
N LEU A 133 3.97 11.24 -10.45
CA LEU A 133 5.15 11.79 -9.76
C LEU A 133 5.90 12.80 -10.61
N ASP A 134 5.88 12.65 -11.94
CA ASP A 134 6.54 13.57 -12.88
C ASP A 134 5.96 14.99 -12.80
N SER A 135 4.71 15.14 -12.38
CA SER A 135 4.04 16.44 -12.22
C SER A 135 4.37 17.15 -10.90
N LEU A 136 5.09 16.48 -9.98
CA LEU A 136 5.39 17.01 -8.65
C LEU A 136 6.83 17.53 -8.58
N THR A 137 7.03 18.56 -7.75
CA THR A 137 8.38 18.99 -7.37
C THR A 137 8.89 18.09 -6.24
N LEU A 138 9.75 17.14 -6.59
CA LEU A 138 10.30 16.15 -5.66
C LEU A 138 11.76 16.44 -5.37
N LYS A 139 12.17 16.32 -4.09
CA LYS A 139 13.52 16.58 -3.66
C LYS A 139 14.39 15.32 -3.81
N ASN A 140 15.30 15.34 -4.81
CA ASN A 140 16.23 14.25 -5.09
C ASN A 140 15.57 12.87 -5.28
N THR A 141 14.32 12.83 -5.72
CA THR A 141 13.61 11.60 -6.04
C THR A 141 13.88 11.20 -7.49
N GLN A 142 14.34 9.98 -7.70
CA GLN A 142 14.49 9.44 -9.04
C GLN A 142 13.22 8.68 -9.44
N VAL A 143 12.41 9.29 -10.30
CA VAL A 143 11.20 8.64 -10.85
C VAL A 143 11.61 7.72 -12.01
N LYS A 144 11.20 6.44 -11.93
CA LYS A 144 11.44 5.42 -12.95
C LYS A 144 10.16 4.90 -13.58
N ASN A 145 10.29 4.42 -14.81
CA ASN A 145 9.19 3.79 -15.54
C ASN A 145 9.28 2.25 -15.43
N THR A 146 9.35 1.75 -14.22
CA THR A 146 9.44 0.33 -13.89
C THR A 146 8.12 -0.16 -13.31
N ALA A 147 7.91 -1.47 -13.29
CA ALA A 147 6.71 -2.06 -12.71
C ALA A 147 6.65 -1.85 -11.18
N ILE A 148 7.79 -2.02 -10.51
CA ILE A 148 7.93 -1.92 -9.05
C ILE A 148 9.30 -1.32 -8.74
N GLU A 149 9.36 -0.44 -7.76
CA GLU A 149 10.59 0.02 -7.11
C GLU A 149 10.55 -0.27 -5.62
N VAL A 150 11.67 -0.74 -5.10
CA VAL A 150 11.90 -1.00 -3.67
C VAL A 150 13.12 -0.22 -3.25
N ASP A 151 12.95 0.77 -2.40
CA ASP A 151 14.04 1.57 -1.85
C ASP A 151 13.96 1.57 -0.32
N GLY A 152 14.71 0.65 0.29
CA GLY A 152 14.63 0.39 1.72
C GLY A 152 13.26 -0.14 2.12
N LYS A 153 12.57 0.60 2.96
CA LYS A 153 11.21 0.27 3.43
C LYS A 153 10.10 0.95 2.63
N THR A 154 10.44 1.63 1.53
CA THR A 154 9.49 2.31 0.66
C THR A 154 9.29 1.49 -0.62
N ILE A 155 8.07 1.10 -0.92
CA ILE A 155 7.72 0.29 -2.09
C ILE A 155 6.71 1.06 -2.94
N THR A 156 7.00 1.21 -4.22
CA THR A 156 6.07 1.83 -5.16
C THR A 156 5.83 0.94 -6.37
N SER A 157 4.63 1.01 -6.94
CA SER A 157 4.26 0.25 -8.13
C SER A 157 3.48 1.09 -9.13
N ARG A 158 3.49 0.67 -10.39
CA ARG A 158 3.13 1.52 -11.52
C ARG A 158 1.62 1.67 -11.74
N SER A 159 0.85 0.58 -11.73
CA SER A 159 -0.57 0.65 -12.12
C SER A 159 -1.31 -0.66 -11.87
N VAL A 160 -2.60 -0.70 -12.21
CA VAL A 160 -3.46 -1.90 -12.17
C VAL A 160 -2.80 -3.12 -12.80
N GLY A 161 -2.08 -2.95 -13.92
CA GLY A 161 -1.39 -4.03 -14.60
C GLY A 161 -0.24 -4.66 -13.83
N THR A 162 0.24 -4.00 -12.77
CA THR A 162 1.32 -4.49 -11.90
C THR A 162 0.84 -4.91 -10.52
N ALA A 163 -0.46 -4.83 -10.23
CA ALA A 163 -1.03 -5.04 -8.89
C ALA A 163 -0.69 -6.43 -8.32
N MET A 164 -0.75 -7.47 -9.15
CA MET A 164 -0.44 -8.83 -8.73
C MET A 164 1.04 -9.01 -8.38
N ASP A 165 1.94 -8.55 -9.25
CA ASP A 165 3.39 -8.62 -9.00
C ASP A 165 3.80 -7.75 -7.81
N PHE A 166 3.16 -6.58 -7.65
CA PHE A 166 3.32 -5.73 -6.47
C PHE A 166 2.92 -6.47 -5.19
N SER A 167 1.74 -7.08 -5.15
CA SER A 167 1.27 -7.83 -3.98
C SER A 167 2.19 -9.02 -3.64
N LEU A 168 2.67 -9.74 -4.66
CA LEU A 168 3.66 -10.81 -4.48
C LEU A 168 4.98 -10.27 -3.91
N LYS A 169 5.43 -9.06 -4.35
CA LYS A 169 6.61 -8.42 -3.78
C LYS A 169 6.41 -8.02 -2.32
N LEU A 170 5.23 -7.54 -1.93
CA LEU A 170 4.91 -7.25 -0.52
C LEU A 170 4.96 -8.52 0.34
N ILE A 171 4.43 -9.65 -0.17
CA ILE A 171 4.52 -10.97 0.50
C ILE A 171 5.98 -11.39 0.67
N GLU A 172 6.81 -11.25 -0.38
CA GLU A 172 8.23 -11.57 -0.32
C GLU A 172 8.94 -10.78 0.79
N LEU A 173 8.66 -9.48 0.90
CA LEU A 173 9.28 -8.61 1.92
C LEU A 173 8.82 -8.94 3.35
N LEU A 174 7.58 -9.38 3.53
CA LEU A 174 6.99 -9.65 4.84
C LEU A 174 7.17 -11.11 5.30
N LYS A 175 7.16 -12.07 4.38
CA LYS A 175 7.12 -13.53 4.69
C LYS A 175 8.22 -14.33 4.00
N GLY A 176 9.05 -13.68 3.18
CA GLY A 176 10.14 -14.32 2.45
C GLY A 176 9.74 -14.91 1.09
N VAL A 177 10.77 -15.21 0.31
CA VAL A 177 10.65 -15.66 -1.09
C VAL A 177 9.89 -17.00 -1.22
N GLU A 178 10.03 -17.89 -0.25
CA GLU A 178 9.37 -19.19 -0.27
C GLU A 178 7.84 -19.03 -0.20
N LYS A 179 7.35 -18.21 0.72
CA LYS A 179 5.91 -17.89 0.83
C LYS A 179 5.39 -17.18 -0.42
N ARG A 180 6.15 -16.24 -0.95
CA ARG A 180 5.81 -15.58 -2.21
C ARG A 180 5.65 -16.60 -3.35
N ASN A 181 6.57 -17.54 -3.51
CA ASN A 181 6.52 -18.57 -4.55
C ASN A 181 5.35 -19.56 -4.35
N GLU A 182 5.06 -19.94 -3.09
CA GLU A 182 3.88 -20.74 -2.74
C GLU A 182 2.58 -20.07 -3.22
N ILE A 183 2.43 -18.79 -2.90
CA ILE A 183 1.23 -18.02 -3.29
C ILE A 183 1.16 -17.89 -4.82
N GLU A 184 2.24 -17.49 -5.49
CA GLU A 184 2.24 -17.37 -6.96
C GLU A 184 1.87 -18.68 -7.65
N LYS A 185 2.40 -19.80 -7.20
CA LYS A 185 2.02 -21.12 -7.72
C LYS A 185 0.53 -21.43 -7.51
N SER A 186 -0.05 -21.02 -6.38
CA SER A 186 -1.48 -21.21 -6.11
C SER A 186 -2.40 -20.41 -7.03
N LEU A 187 -1.87 -19.34 -7.64
CA LEU A 187 -2.56 -18.51 -8.63
C LEU A 187 -2.48 -19.08 -10.05
N ALA A 188 -1.85 -20.24 -10.24
CA ALA A 188 -1.61 -20.85 -11.56
C ALA A 188 -0.78 -19.96 -12.51
N ARG A 189 0.24 -19.29 -11.94
CA ARG A 189 1.20 -18.43 -12.67
C ARG A 189 2.59 -19.06 -12.69
#